data_187b53a2fb16e6e6e9788a245b0b0054
#
_entry.id   187b53a2fb16e6e6e9788a245b0b0054
#
_cell.length_a   1.000
_cell.length_b   1.000
_cell.length_c   1.000
_cell.angle_alpha   90.00
_cell.angle_beta   90.00
_cell.angle_gamma   90.00
#
_symmetry.space_group_name_H-M   'P 1'
#
loop_
_entity.id
_entity.type
_entity.pdbx_description
1 polymer ?
#
loop_
_entity_poly.entity_id
_entity_poly.type
_entity_poly.pdbx_seq_one_letter_code
_entity_poly.pdbx_strand_id
1 'polypeptide(L)'
;MQAAATVDPNFKVMLMPDMSASFNNMTPAELAAEMAPYATKPSVFKLGDGRLVISPFLAEAKSPTWWSQFITLMSQSYGINVALVPVFLDAAANRNAFASISYGMSSWGNRNPAGNPVVNSPNTPLDLAAAAHALGKIWMQSVSFQDVRPNQAIYDEAENTQNLRNTWQIALDSGSEWVQLTTWNDYSEGTSFAPSAGHGRSLLDINAYGLYWFRSGVMPTIVRDTAYLSYRTQKVSAVPANPSTPPMSLRQWSSPARDTVEVLTFLTAPAVVKVTVGTTTTTCNAPAGMSSCIAPLKVGSIKASVVRGTTEVSRVSSHAAVTATPYNQNLEYLVDSSRR
;
A
#
# COMPACT_ATOMS: atom_id res chain seq x y z
N MET A 1 0.68 -19.64 -10.78
CA MET A 1 0.08 -20.58 -9.81
C MET A 1 0.96 -21.81 -9.55
N GLN A 2 1.38 -22.58 -10.56
CA GLN A 2 2.19 -23.80 -10.34
C GLN A 2 3.54 -23.52 -9.67
N ALA A 3 4.28 -22.50 -10.12
CA ALA A 3 5.55 -22.10 -9.51
C ALA A 3 5.39 -21.69 -8.02
N ALA A 4 4.33 -20.97 -7.69
CA ALA A 4 4.06 -20.58 -6.31
C ALA A 4 3.81 -21.80 -5.41
N ALA A 5 3.02 -22.76 -5.87
CA ALA A 5 2.75 -24.00 -5.13
C ALA A 5 4.00 -24.90 -4.94
N THR A 6 4.99 -24.78 -5.84
CA THR A 6 6.27 -25.49 -5.71
C THR A 6 7.16 -24.89 -4.63
N VAL A 7 7.11 -23.55 -4.48
CA VAL A 7 7.92 -22.84 -3.48
C VAL A 7 7.30 -22.92 -2.09
N ASP A 8 5.98 -22.70 -2.01
CA ASP A 8 5.20 -22.83 -0.78
C ASP A 8 3.80 -23.37 -1.09
N PRO A 9 3.48 -24.61 -0.68
CA PRO A 9 2.18 -25.23 -0.94
C PRO A 9 1.01 -24.52 -0.21
N ASN A 10 1.32 -23.72 0.82
CA ASN A 10 0.33 -22.93 1.55
C ASN A 10 0.05 -21.58 0.88
N PHE A 11 0.90 -21.12 -0.04
CA PHE A 11 0.67 -19.90 -0.79
C PHE A 11 -0.54 -20.04 -1.71
N LYS A 12 -1.50 -19.14 -1.59
CA LYS A 12 -2.73 -19.13 -2.41
C LYS A 12 -2.79 -17.87 -3.25
N VAL A 13 -3.41 -18.02 -4.42
CA VAL A 13 -3.63 -16.94 -5.39
C VAL A 13 -5.12 -16.64 -5.44
N MET A 14 -5.50 -15.43 -5.04
CA MET A 14 -6.83 -14.90 -5.22
C MET A 14 -6.98 -14.36 -6.64
N LEU A 15 -8.06 -14.72 -7.33
CA LEU A 15 -8.31 -14.25 -8.69
C LEU A 15 -8.83 -12.82 -8.67
N MET A 16 -8.14 -11.94 -9.41
CA MET A 16 -8.51 -10.52 -9.52
C MET A 16 -8.61 -10.13 -11.00
N PRO A 17 -9.76 -10.36 -11.65
CA PRO A 17 -9.96 -9.84 -13.00
C PRO A 17 -9.93 -8.31 -12.98
N ASP A 18 -9.12 -7.72 -13.85
CA ASP A 18 -8.98 -6.27 -13.99
C ASP A 18 -10.04 -5.73 -14.95
N MET A 19 -11.07 -5.09 -14.39
CA MET A 19 -12.18 -4.52 -15.17
C MET A 19 -11.84 -3.16 -15.77
N SER A 20 -10.63 -2.64 -15.58
CA SER A 20 -10.13 -1.47 -16.34
C SER A 20 -9.52 -1.86 -17.70
N ALA A 21 -9.30 -3.16 -17.92
CA ALA A 21 -8.63 -3.71 -19.12
C ALA A 21 -9.56 -4.63 -19.93
N SER A 22 -9.00 -5.62 -20.60
CA SER A 22 -9.71 -6.51 -21.54
C SER A 22 -10.90 -7.28 -20.94
N PHE A 23 -10.84 -7.62 -19.66
CA PHE A 23 -11.96 -8.29 -18.99
C PHE A 23 -13.26 -7.47 -18.98
N ASN A 24 -13.15 -6.14 -19.04
CA ASN A 24 -14.32 -5.27 -19.13
C ASN A 24 -15.12 -5.48 -20.43
N ASN A 25 -14.49 -5.98 -21.49
CA ASN A 25 -15.18 -6.23 -22.75
C ASN A 25 -15.91 -7.58 -22.81
N MET A 26 -15.70 -8.44 -21.81
CA MET A 26 -16.30 -9.76 -21.76
C MET A 26 -17.77 -9.71 -21.31
N THR A 27 -18.55 -10.67 -21.81
CA THR A 27 -19.84 -11.03 -21.25
C THR A 27 -19.67 -11.82 -19.95
N PRO A 28 -20.71 -11.96 -19.09
CA PRO A 28 -20.63 -12.82 -17.90
C PRO A 28 -20.24 -14.26 -18.23
N ALA A 29 -20.68 -14.80 -19.38
CA ALA A 29 -20.37 -16.17 -19.81
C ALA A 29 -18.91 -16.33 -20.22
N GLU A 30 -18.36 -15.38 -20.94
CA GLU A 30 -16.95 -15.38 -21.34
C GLU A 30 -16.03 -15.28 -20.11
N LEU A 31 -16.32 -14.39 -19.16
CA LEU A 31 -15.56 -14.29 -17.93
C LEU A 31 -15.67 -15.58 -17.10
N ALA A 32 -16.84 -16.20 -17.03
CA ALA A 32 -17.02 -17.47 -16.33
C ALA A 32 -16.19 -18.61 -16.96
N ALA A 33 -16.17 -18.69 -18.29
CA ALA A 33 -15.35 -19.65 -19.02
C ALA A 33 -13.85 -19.42 -18.78
N GLU A 34 -13.40 -18.16 -18.70
CA GLU A 34 -12.00 -17.80 -18.39
C GLU A 34 -11.61 -18.15 -16.96
N MET A 35 -12.49 -17.91 -15.97
CA MET A 35 -12.18 -18.11 -14.55
C MET A 35 -12.32 -19.58 -14.09
N ALA A 36 -13.22 -20.34 -14.67
CA ALA A 36 -13.53 -21.71 -14.23
C ALA A 36 -12.32 -22.67 -14.19
N PRO A 37 -11.39 -22.67 -15.16
CA PRO A 37 -10.21 -23.56 -15.13
C PRO A 37 -9.31 -23.36 -13.92
N TYR A 38 -9.29 -22.16 -13.33
CA TYR A 38 -8.47 -21.87 -12.16
C TYR A 38 -9.04 -22.48 -10.87
N ALA A 39 -10.34 -22.73 -10.79
CA ALA A 39 -10.97 -23.30 -9.61
C ALA A 39 -10.45 -24.68 -9.22
N THR A 40 -9.88 -25.43 -10.17
CA THR A 40 -9.28 -26.75 -9.93
C THR A 40 -7.82 -26.70 -9.50
N LYS A 41 -7.16 -25.54 -9.56
CA LYS A 41 -5.75 -25.40 -9.22
C LYS A 41 -5.55 -25.45 -7.70
N PRO A 42 -4.58 -26.23 -7.19
CA PRO A 42 -4.37 -26.38 -5.74
C PRO A 42 -3.92 -25.09 -5.05
N SER A 43 -3.34 -24.14 -5.81
CA SER A 43 -2.89 -22.85 -5.30
C SER A 43 -3.93 -21.73 -5.45
N VAL A 44 -5.17 -22.00 -5.93
CA VAL A 44 -6.19 -20.96 -5.93
C VAL A 44 -6.75 -20.76 -4.53
N PHE A 45 -7.05 -19.50 -4.20
CA PHE A 45 -7.63 -19.18 -2.90
C PHE A 45 -9.13 -19.50 -2.88
N LYS A 46 -9.51 -20.31 -1.89
CA LYS A 46 -10.90 -20.66 -1.57
C LYS A 46 -11.16 -20.42 -0.09
N LEU A 47 -12.39 -20.11 0.25
CA LEU A 47 -12.84 -20.09 1.63
C LEU A 47 -12.86 -21.50 2.23
N GLY A 48 -12.96 -21.58 3.55
CA GLY A 48 -13.06 -22.87 4.26
C GLY A 48 -14.28 -23.73 3.87
N ASP A 49 -15.32 -23.11 3.33
CA ASP A 49 -16.52 -23.78 2.79
C ASP A 49 -16.39 -24.20 1.31
N GLY A 50 -15.22 -23.99 0.70
CA GLY A 50 -14.90 -24.37 -0.67
C GLY A 50 -15.26 -23.34 -1.74
N ARG A 51 -15.91 -22.21 -1.42
CA ARG A 51 -16.21 -21.16 -2.39
C ARG A 51 -14.95 -20.54 -2.95
N LEU A 52 -14.90 -20.39 -4.27
CA LEU A 52 -13.80 -19.70 -4.98
C LEU A 52 -13.89 -18.20 -4.71
N VAL A 53 -12.83 -17.59 -4.19
CA VAL A 53 -12.77 -16.13 -4.02
C VAL A 53 -12.39 -15.47 -5.34
N ILE A 54 -13.23 -14.55 -5.81
CA ILE A 54 -12.99 -13.69 -6.97
C ILE A 54 -13.13 -12.24 -6.50
N SER A 55 -12.06 -11.46 -6.69
CA SER A 55 -11.95 -10.09 -6.19
C SER A 55 -11.63 -9.13 -7.35
N PRO A 56 -12.63 -8.76 -8.17
CA PRO A 56 -12.41 -7.92 -9.34
C PRO A 56 -11.96 -6.51 -8.96
N PHE A 57 -10.90 -6.02 -9.62
CA PHE A 57 -10.52 -4.61 -9.57
C PHE A 57 -11.46 -3.78 -10.44
N LEU A 58 -11.86 -2.59 -9.97
CA LEU A 58 -12.85 -1.70 -10.61
C LEU A 58 -14.15 -2.45 -10.90
N ALA A 59 -14.67 -3.14 -9.87
CA ALA A 59 -15.85 -4.00 -10.02
C ALA A 59 -17.09 -3.24 -10.50
N GLU A 60 -17.20 -1.95 -10.13
CA GLU A 60 -18.27 -1.03 -10.53
C GLU A 60 -18.29 -0.66 -12.03
N ALA A 61 -17.27 -1.02 -12.79
CA ALA A 61 -17.33 -0.95 -14.25
C ALA A 61 -18.43 -1.84 -14.85
N LYS A 62 -18.93 -2.82 -14.07
CA LYS A 62 -20.08 -3.64 -14.39
C LYS A 62 -21.15 -3.51 -13.32
N SER A 63 -22.43 -3.65 -13.75
CA SER A 63 -23.55 -3.58 -12.82
C SER A 63 -23.59 -4.79 -11.86
N PRO A 64 -24.22 -4.68 -10.69
CA PRO A 64 -24.50 -5.82 -9.82
C PRO A 64 -25.26 -6.96 -10.52
N THR A 65 -26.16 -6.64 -11.45
CA THR A 65 -26.90 -7.65 -12.26
C THR A 65 -25.93 -8.43 -13.15
N TRP A 66 -24.97 -7.79 -13.78
CA TRP A 66 -23.95 -8.45 -14.59
C TRP A 66 -23.12 -9.43 -13.75
N TRP A 67 -22.69 -9.02 -12.55
CA TRP A 67 -21.95 -9.88 -11.62
C TRP A 67 -22.82 -11.03 -11.08
N SER A 68 -24.10 -10.80 -10.82
CA SER A 68 -25.04 -11.85 -10.44
C SER A 68 -25.17 -12.91 -11.53
N GLN A 69 -25.24 -12.51 -12.80
CA GLN A 69 -25.23 -13.44 -13.94
C GLN A 69 -23.93 -14.25 -14.01
N PHE A 70 -22.77 -13.61 -13.83
CA PHE A 70 -21.48 -14.28 -13.75
C PHE A 70 -21.47 -15.35 -12.63
N ILE A 71 -21.86 -15.00 -11.41
CA ILE A 71 -21.93 -15.92 -10.26
C ILE A 71 -22.85 -17.11 -10.56
N THR A 72 -24.02 -16.84 -11.15
CA THR A 72 -24.99 -17.87 -11.53
C THR A 72 -24.40 -18.83 -12.55
N LEU A 73 -23.73 -18.32 -13.58
CA LEU A 73 -23.09 -19.14 -14.62
C LEU A 73 -21.94 -19.98 -14.06
N MET A 74 -21.12 -19.44 -13.16
CA MET A 74 -20.08 -20.19 -12.46
C MET A 74 -20.67 -21.40 -11.72
N SER A 75 -21.80 -21.22 -11.04
CA SER A 75 -22.48 -22.29 -10.31
C SER A 75 -23.15 -23.29 -11.25
N GLN A 76 -23.98 -22.82 -12.18
CA GLN A 76 -24.83 -23.69 -13.00
C GLN A 76 -24.05 -24.41 -14.12
N SER A 77 -23.12 -23.73 -14.77
CA SER A 77 -22.37 -24.31 -15.91
C SER A 77 -21.11 -25.04 -15.51
N TYR A 78 -20.49 -24.68 -14.38
CA TYR A 78 -19.19 -25.19 -13.94
C TYR A 78 -19.21 -25.87 -12.57
N GLY A 79 -20.32 -25.79 -11.82
CA GLY A 79 -20.41 -26.33 -10.46
C GLY A 79 -19.54 -25.59 -9.43
N ILE A 80 -19.18 -24.33 -9.71
CA ILE A 80 -18.26 -23.54 -8.89
C ILE A 80 -19.02 -22.44 -8.15
N ASN A 81 -19.12 -22.55 -6.84
CA ASN A 81 -19.68 -21.49 -6.01
C ASN A 81 -18.62 -20.39 -5.79
N VAL A 82 -19.02 -19.12 -6.00
CA VAL A 82 -18.15 -17.94 -5.91
C VAL A 82 -18.45 -17.16 -4.63
N ALA A 83 -17.38 -16.68 -3.99
CA ALA A 83 -17.40 -15.63 -2.98
C ALA A 83 -16.84 -14.35 -3.63
N LEU A 84 -17.73 -13.44 -4.03
CA LEU A 84 -17.35 -12.20 -4.68
C LEU A 84 -16.87 -11.18 -3.64
N VAL A 85 -15.68 -10.60 -3.85
CA VAL A 85 -15.12 -9.53 -3.01
C VAL A 85 -14.72 -8.37 -3.93
N PRO A 86 -15.66 -7.52 -4.36
CA PRO A 86 -15.38 -6.41 -5.26
C PRO A 86 -14.40 -5.42 -4.65
N VAL A 87 -13.43 -4.97 -5.44
CA VAL A 87 -12.53 -3.87 -5.15
C VAL A 87 -13.01 -2.65 -5.93
N PHE A 88 -13.50 -1.64 -5.21
CA PHE A 88 -14.05 -0.42 -5.79
C PHE A 88 -13.00 0.70 -5.85
N LEU A 89 -13.09 1.57 -6.83
CA LEU A 89 -12.51 2.92 -6.77
C LEU A 89 -13.42 3.84 -5.94
N ASP A 90 -14.75 3.68 -6.04
CA ASP A 90 -15.74 4.40 -5.24
C ASP A 90 -16.64 3.43 -4.45
N ALA A 91 -16.11 2.95 -3.31
CA ALA A 91 -16.86 2.07 -2.43
C ALA A 91 -18.07 2.77 -1.79
N ALA A 92 -18.00 4.08 -1.55
CA ALA A 92 -19.09 4.83 -0.94
C ALA A 92 -20.35 4.81 -1.81
N ALA A 93 -20.20 4.98 -3.12
CA ALA A 93 -21.30 4.98 -4.06
C ALA A 93 -21.85 3.56 -4.35
N ASN A 94 -20.99 2.53 -4.29
CA ASN A 94 -21.31 1.22 -4.85
C ASN A 94 -21.66 0.14 -3.81
N ARG A 95 -21.20 0.25 -2.55
CA ARG A 95 -21.35 -0.77 -1.51
C ARG A 95 -22.77 -1.30 -1.34
N ASN A 96 -23.76 -0.41 -1.34
CA ASN A 96 -25.17 -0.81 -1.12
C ASN A 96 -25.73 -1.62 -2.29
N ALA A 97 -25.44 -1.22 -3.52
CA ALA A 97 -25.92 -1.92 -4.71
C ALA A 97 -25.31 -3.32 -4.86
N PHE A 98 -24.05 -3.49 -4.43
CA PHE A 98 -23.35 -4.77 -4.50
C PHE A 98 -23.59 -5.68 -3.27
N ALA A 99 -24.24 -5.21 -2.23
CA ALA A 99 -24.34 -5.93 -0.95
C ALA A 99 -24.95 -7.34 -1.10
N SER A 100 -26.02 -7.50 -1.88
CA SER A 100 -26.74 -8.79 -2.01
C SER A 100 -25.91 -9.88 -2.68
N ILE A 101 -24.90 -9.53 -3.49
CA ILE A 101 -24.10 -10.47 -4.28
C ILE A 101 -22.68 -10.64 -3.75
N SER A 102 -22.27 -9.84 -2.77
CA SER A 102 -20.91 -9.84 -2.24
C SER A 102 -20.78 -10.68 -0.98
N TYR A 103 -19.66 -11.39 -0.86
CA TYR A 103 -19.18 -12.00 0.38
C TYR A 103 -18.46 -10.96 1.25
N GLY A 104 -17.64 -10.15 0.65
CA GLY A 104 -16.91 -9.06 1.26
C GLY A 104 -16.79 -7.89 0.31
N MET A 105 -16.16 -6.81 0.75
CA MET A 105 -15.93 -5.61 -0.06
C MET A 105 -14.55 -5.04 0.22
N SER A 106 -14.04 -4.25 -0.72
CA SER A 106 -12.79 -3.53 -0.58
C SER A 106 -12.84 -2.21 -1.34
N SER A 107 -11.96 -1.28 -0.97
CA SER A 107 -11.63 -0.10 -1.76
C SER A 107 -10.18 -0.21 -2.25
N TRP A 108 -9.88 0.29 -3.46
CA TRP A 108 -8.49 0.41 -3.92
C TRP A 108 -7.67 1.35 -3.04
N GLY A 109 -8.36 2.29 -2.37
CA GLY A 109 -7.79 3.24 -1.42
C GLY A 109 -6.99 4.36 -2.08
N ASN A 110 -6.56 5.30 -1.26
CA ASN A 110 -5.74 6.43 -1.65
C ASN A 110 -4.25 6.17 -1.40
N ARG A 111 -3.38 7.04 -1.93
CA ARG A 111 -1.92 6.95 -1.78
C ARG A 111 -1.34 8.16 -1.03
N ASN A 112 -2.18 8.81 -0.24
CA ASN A 112 -1.83 9.99 0.55
C ASN A 112 -2.61 10.02 1.87
N PRO A 113 -2.05 10.64 2.93
CA PRO A 113 -2.71 10.71 4.26
C PRO A 113 -4.03 11.48 4.28
N ALA A 114 -4.22 12.48 3.40
CA ALA A 114 -5.49 13.21 3.35
C ALA A 114 -6.65 12.30 2.90
N GLY A 115 -6.38 11.36 2.00
CA GLY A 115 -7.35 10.36 1.56
C GLY A 115 -7.43 9.13 2.47
N ASN A 116 -6.48 8.97 3.40
CA ASN A 116 -6.43 7.90 4.40
C ASN A 116 -6.33 8.50 5.82
N PRO A 117 -7.29 9.32 6.24
CA PRO A 117 -7.30 9.86 7.61
C PRO A 117 -7.62 8.74 8.61
N VAL A 118 -6.89 8.72 9.73
CA VAL A 118 -7.13 7.77 10.85
C VAL A 118 -8.22 8.36 11.76
N VAL A 119 -9.38 8.66 11.18
CA VAL A 119 -10.55 9.18 11.88
C VAL A 119 -11.82 8.59 11.27
N ASN A 120 -12.82 8.31 12.09
CA ASN A 120 -14.10 7.84 11.62
C ASN A 120 -15.02 9.04 11.30
N SER A 121 -15.16 9.35 10.03
CA SER A 121 -16.09 10.36 9.52
C SER A 121 -16.64 9.89 8.16
N PRO A 122 -17.75 10.48 7.66
CA PRO A 122 -18.41 9.99 6.46
C PRO A 122 -17.46 9.78 5.27
N ASN A 123 -17.53 8.58 4.68
CA ASN A 123 -16.75 8.13 3.53
C ASN A 123 -15.23 7.99 3.75
N THR A 124 -14.74 8.10 5.00
CA THR A 124 -13.36 7.72 5.30
C THR A 124 -13.19 6.19 5.26
N PRO A 125 -11.97 5.65 5.16
CA PRO A 125 -11.76 4.21 5.14
C PRO A 125 -12.36 3.46 6.36
N LEU A 126 -12.34 4.08 7.55
CA LEU A 126 -12.97 3.50 8.76
C LEU A 126 -14.50 3.44 8.63
N ASP A 127 -15.14 4.48 8.09
CA ASP A 127 -16.59 4.50 7.82
C ASP A 127 -16.98 3.49 6.73
N LEU A 128 -16.17 3.34 5.69
CA LEU A 128 -16.41 2.35 4.63
C LEU A 128 -16.39 0.92 5.17
N ALA A 129 -15.43 0.60 6.04
CA ALA A 129 -15.34 -0.70 6.69
C ALA A 129 -16.55 -0.94 7.61
N ALA A 130 -16.89 0.05 8.46
CA ALA A 130 -18.06 -0.04 9.34
C ALA A 130 -19.36 -0.22 8.55
N ALA A 131 -19.52 0.47 7.42
CA ALA A 131 -20.66 0.34 6.54
C ALA A 131 -20.75 -1.05 5.87
N ALA A 132 -19.60 -1.64 5.47
CA ALA A 132 -19.58 -3.01 4.95
C ALA A 132 -19.99 -4.02 6.03
N HIS A 133 -19.48 -3.88 7.26
CA HIS A 133 -19.87 -4.71 8.40
C HIS A 133 -21.36 -4.57 8.73
N ALA A 134 -21.92 -3.36 8.68
CA ALA A 134 -23.36 -3.14 8.87
C ALA A 134 -24.23 -3.86 7.80
N LEU A 135 -23.68 -4.08 6.62
CA LEU A 135 -24.29 -4.88 5.54
C LEU A 135 -24.02 -6.40 5.69
N GLY A 136 -23.36 -6.84 6.76
CA GLY A 136 -22.98 -8.23 7.00
C GLY A 136 -21.86 -8.73 6.06
N LYS A 137 -20.99 -7.83 5.59
CA LYS A 137 -19.88 -8.15 4.67
C LYS A 137 -18.54 -8.01 5.38
N ILE A 138 -17.58 -8.89 5.07
CA ILE A 138 -16.20 -8.67 5.47
C ILE A 138 -15.63 -7.44 4.75
N TRP A 139 -14.63 -6.81 5.36
CA TRP A 139 -13.86 -5.75 4.74
C TRP A 139 -12.41 -6.16 4.49
N MET A 140 -11.93 -5.93 3.27
CA MET A 140 -10.52 -6.08 2.92
C MET A 140 -9.90 -4.70 2.78
N GLN A 141 -9.10 -4.30 3.79
CA GLN A 141 -8.48 -2.98 3.81
C GLN A 141 -7.29 -2.90 2.87
N SER A 142 -7.24 -1.84 2.05
CA SER A 142 -6.06 -1.53 1.25
C SER A 142 -4.97 -0.89 2.11
N VAL A 143 -3.74 -1.41 1.99
CA VAL A 143 -2.53 -0.86 2.58
C VAL A 143 -1.62 -0.39 1.47
N SER A 144 -1.16 0.86 1.53
CA SER A 144 -0.40 1.47 0.44
C SER A 144 0.71 2.38 0.96
N PHE A 145 1.75 2.56 0.16
CA PHE A 145 2.86 3.46 0.45
C PHE A 145 2.68 4.79 -0.27
N GLN A 146 2.87 4.83 -1.58
CA GLN A 146 2.83 6.03 -2.42
C GLN A 146 2.26 5.70 -3.81
N ASP A 147 2.01 6.73 -4.62
CA ASP A 147 1.77 6.65 -6.08
C ASP A 147 2.50 7.80 -6.74
N VAL A 148 3.51 7.47 -7.53
CA VAL A 148 4.36 8.44 -8.23
C VAL A 148 4.64 7.92 -9.62
N ARG A 149 4.15 8.63 -10.64
CA ARG A 149 4.19 8.22 -12.06
C ARG A 149 4.96 9.22 -12.92
N PRO A 150 6.28 9.15 -12.94
CA PRO A 150 7.10 10.08 -13.74
C PRO A 150 6.74 10.09 -15.22
N ASN A 151 6.34 8.94 -15.78
CA ASN A 151 5.90 8.78 -17.17
C ASN A 151 4.57 9.49 -17.49
N GLN A 152 3.76 9.80 -16.46
CA GLN A 152 2.51 10.56 -16.58
C GLN A 152 2.64 11.97 -15.99
N ALA A 153 3.81 12.32 -15.44
CA ALA A 153 4.09 13.58 -14.76
C ALA A 153 3.08 13.91 -13.62
N ILE A 154 2.66 12.89 -12.85
CA ILE A 154 1.73 13.04 -11.73
C ILE A 154 2.23 12.28 -10.48
N TYR A 155 1.84 12.75 -9.30
CA TYR A 155 2.12 12.07 -8.04
C TYR A 155 1.09 12.36 -6.96
N ASP A 156 1.00 11.48 -5.97
CA ASP A 156 0.37 11.73 -4.67
C ASP A 156 1.43 12.08 -3.62
N GLU A 157 1.09 12.96 -2.67
CA GLU A 157 1.97 13.25 -1.54
C GLU A 157 1.72 12.23 -0.42
N ALA A 158 2.60 11.24 -0.34
CA ALA A 158 2.53 10.16 0.66
C ALA A 158 3.03 10.58 2.05
N GLU A 159 3.64 11.75 2.15
CA GLU A 159 4.24 12.26 3.40
C GLU A 159 5.27 11.27 4.00
N ASN A 160 6.25 10.86 3.18
CA ASN A 160 7.23 9.84 3.53
C ASN A 160 6.54 8.49 3.83
N THR A 161 6.67 7.93 5.04
CA THR A 161 5.99 6.70 5.44
C THR A 161 4.63 6.93 6.11
N GLN A 162 4.14 8.17 6.18
CA GLN A 162 2.90 8.48 6.91
C GLN A 162 1.68 7.78 6.32
N ASN A 163 1.55 7.79 4.98
CA ASN A 163 0.44 7.08 4.33
C ASN A 163 0.47 5.57 4.63
N LEU A 164 1.64 4.94 4.58
CA LEU A 164 1.78 3.53 4.91
C LEU A 164 1.38 3.24 6.36
N ARG A 165 1.80 4.09 7.30
CA ARG A 165 1.44 3.94 8.72
C ARG A 165 -0.05 4.17 8.96
N ASN A 166 -0.66 5.16 8.29
CA ASN A 166 -2.10 5.42 8.37
C ASN A 166 -2.89 4.22 7.85
N THR A 167 -2.54 3.67 6.68
CA THR A 167 -3.30 2.55 6.10
C THR A 167 -3.18 1.27 6.93
N TRP A 168 -2.06 1.01 7.59
CA TRP A 168 -1.94 -0.05 8.58
C TRP A 168 -2.78 0.23 9.84
N GLN A 169 -2.75 1.47 10.36
CA GLN A 169 -3.57 1.83 11.52
C GLN A 169 -5.06 1.67 11.23
N ILE A 170 -5.49 2.09 10.04
CA ILE A 170 -6.88 1.88 9.58
C ILE A 170 -7.22 0.39 9.53
N ALA A 171 -6.33 -0.45 9.01
CA ALA A 171 -6.55 -1.89 8.99
C ALA A 171 -6.74 -2.50 10.38
N LEU A 172 -6.00 -1.98 11.38
CA LEU A 172 -6.09 -2.40 12.78
C LEU A 172 -7.38 -1.90 13.45
N ASP A 173 -7.76 -0.64 13.20
CA ASP A 173 -8.86 0.02 13.90
C ASP A 173 -10.23 -0.29 13.28
N SER A 174 -10.27 -0.68 12.01
CA SER A 174 -11.51 -0.94 11.26
C SER A 174 -12.13 -2.30 11.55
N GLY A 175 -11.43 -3.21 12.24
CA GLY A 175 -11.87 -4.60 12.38
C GLY A 175 -11.85 -5.38 11.07
N SER A 176 -11.05 -4.97 10.10
CA SER A 176 -10.92 -5.64 8.80
C SER A 176 -10.51 -7.09 8.96
N GLU A 177 -11.13 -7.99 8.20
CA GLU A 177 -10.79 -9.41 8.21
C GLU A 177 -9.61 -9.73 7.30
N TRP A 178 -9.46 -8.93 6.24
CA TRP A 178 -8.37 -9.08 5.28
C TRP A 178 -7.69 -7.75 5.00
N VAL A 179 -6.45 -7.84 4.51
CA VAL A 179 -5.70 -6.71 3.96
C VAL A 179 -5.21 -7.03 2.56
N GLN A 180 -5.12 -6.02 1.70
CA GLN A 180 -4.42 -6.09 0.42
C GLN A 180 -3.31 -5.04 0.39
N LEU A 181 -2.10 -5.45 -0.01
CA LEU A 181 -1.00 -4.53 -0.26
C LEU A 181 -1.09 -4.03 -1.70
N THR A 182 -1.34 -2.76 -1.89
CA THR A 182 -1.52 -2.16 -3.22
C THR A 182 -0.33 -1.26 -3.55
N THR A 183 0.65 -1.76 -4.40
CA THR A 183 0.63 -2.99 -5.19
C THR A 183 1.88 -3.83 -4.95
N TRP A 184 1.99 -5.03 -5.58
CA TRP A 184 3.21 -5.83 -5.44
C TRP A 184 4.34 -5.31 -6.33
N ASN A 185 4.12 -5.14 -7.64
CA ASN A 185 5.17 -4.91 -8.63
C ASN A 185 4.87 -3.81 -9.67
N ASP A 186 3.98 -2.87 -9.37
CA ASP A 186 3.70 -1.73 -10.27
C ASP A 186 4.76 -0.65 -10.09
N TYR A 187 5.97 -0.97 -10.57
CA TYR A 187 7.14 -0.09 -10.49
C TYR A 187 6.97 1.22 -11.25
N SER A 188 6.25 1.20 -12.40
CA SER A 188 6.00 2.40 -13.19
C SER A 188 5.06 3.40 -12.52
N GLU A 189 4.32 2.96 -11.51
CA GLU A 189 3.45 3.77 -10.68
C GLU A 189 4.08 4.16 -9.35
N GLY A 190 5.27 3.63 -9.04
CA GLY A 190 5.93 3.81 -7.74
C GLY A 190 5.18 3.21 -6.56
N THR A 191 4.13 2.40 -6.80
CA THR A 191 3.27 1.82 -5.75
C THR A 191 3.81 0.49 -5.20
N SER A 192 4.87 -0.06 -5.80
CA SER A 192 5.35 -1.42 -5.56
C SER A 192 5.89 -1.62 -4.14
N PHE A 193 5.51 -2.76 -3.53
CA PHE A 193 6.13 -3.28 -2.31
C PHE A 193 7.24 -4.30 -2.59
N ALA A 194 7.27 -4.88 -3.78
CA ALA A 194 8.35 -5.77 -4.19
C ALA A 194 9.70 -5.05 -4.15
N PRO A 195 10.79 -5.72 -3.78
CA PRO A 195 12.10 -5.10 -3.69
C PRO A 195 12.49 -4.35 -4.95
N SER A 196 12.94 -3.11 -4.79
CA SER A 196 13.34 -2.21 -5.88
C SER A 196 14.68 -1.53 -5.60
N ALA A 197 15.23 -0.84 -6.60
CA ALA A 197 16.40 0.01 -6.41
C ALA A 197 16.11 1.18 -5.45
N GLY A 198 14.85 1.64 -5.37
CA GLY A 198 14.46 2.79 -4.54
C GLY A 198 14.31 2.46 -3.04
N HIS A 199 13.96 1.23 -2.68
CA HIS A 199 13.70 0.91 -1.27
C HIS A 199 14.23 -0.46 -0.82
N GLY A 200 14.94 -1.21 -1.69
CA GLY A 200 15.44 -2.53 -1.32
C GLY A 200 14.32 -3.41 -0.76
N ARG A 201 14.50 -3.92 0.45
CA ARG A 201 13.48 -4.66 1.21
C ARG A 201 12.86 -3.87 2.37
N SER A 202 13.18 -2.57 2.49
CA SER A 202 12.78 -1.75 3.63
C SER A 202 11.27 -1.70 3.82
N LEU A 203 10.50 -1.62 2.74
CA LEU A 203 9.03 -1.63 2.81
C LEU A 203 8.48 -2.99 3.26
N LEU A 204 9.11 -4.10 2.89
CA LEU A 204 8.70 -5.43 3.38
C LEU A 204 8.95 -5.57 4.89
N ASP A 205 10.07 -5.03 5.39
CA ASP A 205 10.37 -5.04 6.83
C ASP A 205 9.34 -4.24 7.62
N ILE A 206 8.96 -3.05 7.13
CA ILE A 206 7.94 -2.20 7.77
C ILE A 206 6.57 -2.89 7.71
N ASN A 207 6.20 -3.45 6.55
CA ASN A 207 4.95 -4.19 6.40
C ASN A 207 4.88 -5.44 7.28
N ALA A 208 6.01 -6.14 7.49
CA ALA A 208 6.03 -7.31 8.37
C ALA A 208 5.62 -6.96 9.81
N TYR A 209 5.97 -5.76 10.30
CA TYR A 209 5.52 -5.26 11.61
C TYR A 209 4.00 -5.08 11.65
N GLY A 210 3.43 -4.38 10.66
CA GLY A 210 1.98 -4.16 10.54
C GLY A 210 1.20 -5.46 10.36
N LEU A 211 1.71 -6.36 9.51
CA LEU A 211 1.08 -7.66 9.23
C LEU A 211 1.08 -8.57 10.47
N TYR A 212 2.17 -8.60 11.23
CA TYR A 212 2.22 -9.37 12.47
C TYR A 212 1.16 -8.85 13.45
N TRP A 213 1.09 -7.53 13.67
CA TRP A 213 0.10 -6.91 14.55
C TRP A 213 -1.32 -7.22 14.09
N PHE A 214 -1.61 -7.05 12.79
CA PHE A 214 -2.90 -7.35 12.21
C PHE A 214 -3.33 -8.81 12.43
N ARG A 215 -2.42 -9.77 12.25
CA ARG A 215 -2.71 -11.20 12.38
C ARG A 215 -2.83 -11.68 13.81
N SER A 216 -2.03 -11.12 14.72
CA SER A 216 -1.95 -11.57 16.12
C SER A 216 -2.86 -10.77 17.07
N GLY A 217 -3.32 -9.58 16.64
CA GLY A 217 -4.01 -8.63 17.52
C GLY A 217 -3.07 -7.98 18.56
N VAL A 218 -1.77 -8.30 18.53
CA VAL A 218 -0.80 -7.84 19.52
C VAL A 218 0.34 -7.11 18.82
N MET A 219 0.70 -5.93 19.33
CA MET A 219 1.84 -5.17 18.84
C MET A 219 3.13 -5.99 18.95
N PRO A 220 3.92 -6.12 17.89
CA PRO A 220 5.17 -6.88 17.93
C PRO A 220 6.16 -6.28 18.94
N THR A 221 6.79 -7.13 19.72
CA THR A 221 7.90 -6.71 20.57
C THR A 221 9.10 -6.33 19.71
N ILE A 222 9.60 -5.11 19.89
CA ILE A 222 10.80 -4.66 19.19
C ILE A 222 12.02 -5.18 19.96
N VAL A 223 12.76 -6.10 19.30
CA VAL A 223 13.93 -6.77 19.89
C VAL A 223 15.26 -6.21 19.38
N ARG A 224 15.21 -5.28 18.42
CA ARG A 224 16.41 -4.66 17.82
C ARG A 224 16.11 -3.23 17.40
N ASP A 225 17.02 -2.31 17.76
CA ASP A 225 16.97 -0.93 17.29
C ASP A 225 17.17 -0.87 15.77
N THR A 226 16.20 -0.32 15.05
CA THR A 226 16.20 -0.21 13.60
C THR A 226 15.73 1.18 13.19
N ALA A 227 16.36 1.73 12.15
CA ALA A 227 15.97 3.00 11.54
C ALA A 227 15.76 2.83 10.03
N TYR A 228 14.70 3.42 9.51
CA TYR A 228 14.40 3.52 8.08
C TYR A 228 14.42 4.98 7.69
N LEU A 229 15.16 5.31 6.64
CA LEU A 229 15.33 6.66 6.13
C LEU A 229 14.49 6.83 4.86
N SER A 230 13.41 7.59 4.93
CA SER A 230 12.57 7.91 3.78
C SER A 230 12.84 9.34 3.30
N TYR A 231 13.10 9.50 1.99
CA TYR A 231 13.48 10.78 1.40
C TYR A 231 13.26 10.81 -0.10
N ARG A 232 13.20 12.01 -0.68
CA ARG A 232 13.28 12.25 -2.13
C ARG A 232 14.68 12.70 -2.53
N THR A 233 15.08 12.42 -3.76
CA THR A 233 16.38 12.87 -4.31
C THR A 233 16.38 14.30 -4.82
N GLN A 234 15.23 15.00 -4.71
CA GLN A 234 15.03 16.36 -5.21
C GLN A 234 13.85 17.02 -4.51
N LYS A 235 13.79 18.32 -4.51
CA LYS A 235 12.62 19.08 -4.03
C LYS A 235 11.46 18.97 -5.02
N VAL A 236 10.26 19.14 -4.52
CA VAL A 236 9.04 19.21 -5.35
C VAL A 236 9.13 20.33 -6.38
N SER A 237 9.73 21.47 -6.01
CA SER A 237 9.92 22.62 -6.89
C SER A 237 11.13 22.52 -7.84
N ALA A 238 11.88 21.41 -7.83
CA ALA A 238 13.03 21.27 -8.71
C ALA A 238 12.56 21.15 -10.18
N VAL A 239 13.19 21.96 -11.03
CA VAL A 239 12.91 21.96 -12.48
C VAL A 239 13.83 20.95 -13.14
N PRO A 240 13.31 19.97 -13.92
CA PRO A 240 14.15 19.02 -14.64
C PRO A 240 14.99 19.72 -15.71
N ALA A 241 16.24 19.29 -15.86
CA ALA A 241 17.13 19.81 -16.91
C ALA A 241 16.77 19.27 -18.30
N ASN A 242 16.08 18.14 -18.38
CA ASN A 242 15.59 17.56 -19.62
C ASN A 242 14.39 18.38 -20.15
N PRO A 243 14.50 19.08 -21.29
CA PRO A 243 13.42 19.91 -21.80
C PRO A 243 12.18 19.12 -22.29
N SER A 244 12.33 17.82 -22.49
CA SER A 244 11.25 16.93 -22.91
C SER A 244 10.45 16.34 -21.75
N THR A 245 10.85 16.60 -20.51
CA THR A 245 10.19 16.05 -19.31
C THR A 245 9.48 17.18 -18.56
N PRO A 246 8.13 17.22 -18.53
CA PRO A 246 7.44 18.24 -17.77
C PRO A 246 7.63 18.01 -16.25
N PRO A 247 7.57 19.08 -15.43
CA PRO A 247 7.48 18.94 -13.98
C PRO A 247 6.25 18.11 -13.58
N MET A 248 6.40 17.30 -12.54
CA MET A 248 5.30 16.47 -12.02
C MET A 248 4.26 17.32 -11.29
N SER A 249 3.00 17.02 -11.51
CA SER A 249 1.86 17.69 -10.89
C SER A 249 1.31 16.86 -9.73
N LEU A 250 0.99 17.54 -8.63
CA LEU A 250 0.29 16.94 -7.51
C LEU A 250 -1.16 16.61 -7.93
N ARG A 251 -1.62 15.40 -7.63
CA ARG A 251 -3.01 15.02 -7.88
C ARG A 251 -3.97 15.84 -7.04
N GLN A 252 -5.14 16.12 -7.62
CA GLN A 252 -6.24 16.72 -6.88
C GLN A 252 -6.62 15.85 -5.67
N TRP A 253 -6.96 16.48 -4.56
CA TRP A 253 -7.33 15.84 -3.29
C TRP A 253 -6.19 15.09 -2.57
N SER A 254 -4.96 15.19 -3.07
CA SER A 254 -3.78 14.70 -2.36
C SER A 254 -3.45 15.58 -1.14
N SER A 255 -2.66 15.06 -0.22
CA SER A 255 -2.02 15.87 0.83
C SER A 255 -1.18 16.98 0.22
N PRO A 256 -1.02 18.15 0.90
CA PRO A 256 -0.15 19.20 0.43
C PRO A 256 1.30 18.72 0.22
N ALA A 257 1.89 19.11 -0.91
CA ALA A 257 3.27 18.75 -1.24
C ALA A 257 4.25 19.25 -0.17
N ARG A 258 5.25 18.42 0.16
CA ARG A 258 6.27 18.79 1.14
C ARG A 258 7.66 18.27 0.79
N ASP A 259 8.67 19.00 1.24
CA ASP A 259 10.10 18.64 1.09
C ASP A 259 10.65 18.21 2.44
N THR A 260 10.51 16.94 2.78
CA THR A 260 10.93 16.37 4.06
C THR A 260 11.71 15.08 3.92
N VAL A 261 12.54 14.83 4.93
CA VAL A 261 13.21 13.57 5.22
C VAL A 261 12.58 13.00 6.48
N GLU A 262 12.27 11.73 6.50
CA GLU A 262 11.78 11.03 7.69
C GLU A 262 12.77 9.94 8.09
N VAL A 263 13.03 9.84 9.40
CA VAL A 263 13.65 8.67 10.02
C VAL A 263 12.59 7.97 10.86
N LEU A 264 12.01 6.91 10.32
CA LEU A 264 11.11 6.03 11.05
C LEU A 264 11.95 5.05 11.88
N THR A 265 11.74 5.05 13.17
CA THR A 265 12.50 4.20 14.11
C THR A 265 11.64 3.15 14.78
N PHE A 266 12.24 1.99 15.03
CA PHE A 266 11.73 0.92 15.87
C PHE A 266 12.78 0.68 16.97
N LEU A 267 12.50 1.13 18.20
CA LEU A 267 13.49 1.17 19.28
C LEU A 267 13.11 0.29 20.47
N THR A 268 14.11 -0.39 21.00
CA THR A 268 13.98 -1.21 22.23
C THR A 268 13.89 -0.36 23.49
N ALA A 269 14.44 0.86 23.48
CA ALA A 269 14.41 1.83 24.55
C ALA A 269 14.52 3.27 23.98
N PRO A 270 14.17 4.32 24.74
CA PRO A 270 14.29 5.70 24.29
C PRO A 270 15.70 6.06 23.82
N ALA A 271 15.79 6.89 22.78
CA ALA A 271 17.05 7.35 22.20
C ALA A 271 16.89 8.74 21.58
N VAL A 272 18.01 9.33 21.15
CA VAL A 272 18.05 10.57 20.38
C VAL A 272 18.33 10.22 18.92
N VAL A 273 17.51 10.70 18.00
CA VAL A 273 17.69 10.58 16.55
C VAL A 273 18.31 11.87 16.04
N LYS A 274 19.45 11.78 15.35
CA LYS A 274 20.13 12.90 14.68
C LYS A 274 20.06 12.68 13.17
N VAL A 275 19.42 13.58 12.46
CA VAL A 275 19.26 13.53 10.99
C VAL A 275 20.06 14.65 10.38
N THR A 276 21.11 14.34 9.64
CA THR A 276 21.93 15.31 8.92
C THR A 276 21.62 15.25 7.43
N VAL A 277 21.15 16.37 6.86
CA VAL A 277 20.86 16.56 5.44
C VAL A 277 21.80 17.65 4.90
N GLY A 278 22.73 17.27 4.04
CA GLY A 278 23.84 18.16 3.65
C GLY A 278 24.63 18.57 4.89
N THR A 279 24.59 19.85 5.24
CA THR A 279 25.31 20.43 6.41
C THR A 279 24.39 20.70 7.62
N THR A 280 23.11 20.42 7.52
CA THR A 280 22.12 20.75 8.57
C THR A 280 21.72 19.50 9.35
N THR A 281 21.78 19.59 10.67
CA THR A 281 21.35 18.50 11.57
C THR A 281 20.07 18.87 12.32
N THR A 282 19.09 18.00 12.26
CA THR A 282 17.87 18.01 13.07
C THR A 282 17.98 16.92 14.13
N THR A 283 17.49 17.19 15.34
CA THR A 283 17.55 16.26 16.47
C THR A 283 16.14 16.05 17.04
N CYS A 284 15.76 14.79 17.24
CA CYS A 284 14.49 14.41 17.85
C CYS A 284 14.72 13.45 19.02
N ASN A 285 13.91 13.56 20.08
CA ASN A 285 13.80 12.53 21.09
C ASN A 285 12.82 11.46 20.61
N ALA A 286 13.26 10.22 20.55
CA ALA A 286 12.45 9.08 20.11
C ALA A 286 12.16 8.17 21.32
N PRO A 287 10.90 7.87 21.64
CA PRO A 287 10.54 6.90 22.67
C PRO A 287 10.91 5.47 22.26
N ALA A 288 10.83 4.52 23.18
CA ALA A 288 10.76 3.11 22.82
C ALA A 288 9.54 2.85 21.94
N GLY A 289 9.63 1.87 21.05
CA GLY A 289 8.56 1.59 20.10
C GLY A 289 8.82 2.22 18.74
N MET A 290 7.74 2.38 17.96
CA MET A 290 7.77 3.02 16.65
C MET A 290 7.60 4.53 16.81
N SER A 291 8.49 5.32 16.20
CA SER A 291 8.38 6.77 16.16
C SER A 291 9.03 7.36 14.91
N SER A 292 8.71 8.61 14.60
CA SER A 292 9.16 9.33 13.41
C SER A 292 9.90 10.62 13.80
N CYS A 293 11.04 10.86 13.17
CA CYS A 293 11.79 12.12 13.23
C CYS A 293 11.82 12.76 11.86
N ILE A 294 11.27 13.96 11.74
CA ILE A 294 11.16 14.70 10.46
C ILE A 294 12.21 15.80 10.40
N ALA A 295 12.89 15.90 9.28
CA ALA A 295 13.85 16.96 8.96
C ALA A 295 13.54 17.60 7.60
N PRO A 296 13.91 18.88 7.36
CA PRO A 296 13.79 19.50 6.04
C PRO A 296 14.69 18.83 5.01
N LEU A 297 14.15 18.61 3.79
CA LEU A 297 14.94 18.15 2.65
C LEU A 297 15.88 19.27 2.16
N LYS A 298 17.17 18.98 2.05
CA LYS A 298 18.19 19.87 1.51
C LYS A 298 19.12 19.12 0.57
N VAL A 299 19.79 19.83 -0.32
CA VAL A 299 20.78 19.26 -1.24
C VAL A 299 21.93 18.62 -0.46
N GLY A 300 22.36 17.45 -0.92
CA GLY A 300 23.48 16.68 -0.37
C GLY A 300 23.09 15.28 0.08
N SER A 301 24.04 14.58 0.69
CA SER A 301 23.82 13.26 1.28
C SER A 301 23.03 13.37 2.59
N ILE A 302 22.31 12.28 2.92
CA ILE A 302 21.54 12.20 4.16
C ILE A 302 22.15 11.10 5.03
N LYS A 303 22.31 11.40 6.32
CA LYS A 303 22.77 10.44 7.33
C LYS A 303 21.89 10.58 8.56
N ALA A 304 21.52 9.44 9.15
CA ALA A 304 20.83 9.45 10.42
C ALA A 304 21.52 8.49 11.40
N SER A 305 21.66 8.92 12.63
CA SER A 305 22.16 8.11 13.75
C SER A 305 21.15 8.10 14.89
N VAL A 306 20.99 6.95 15.52
CA VAL A 306 20.21 6.75 16.73
C VAL A 306 21.20 6.58 17.88
N VAL A 307 21.16 7.49 18.86
CA VAL A 307 22.15 7.56 19.92
C VAL A 307 21.47 7.40 21.27
N ARG A 308 22.05 6.55 22.13
CA ARG A 308 21.62 6.32 23.52
C ARG A 308 22.78 6.62 24.45
N GLY A 309 22.69 7.77 25.15
CA GLY A 309 23.84 8.32 25.86
C GLY A 309 24.96 8.70 24.89
N THR A 310 26.12 8.06 24.98
CA THR A 310 27.27 8.25 24.07
C THR A 310 27.36 7.16 23.00
N THR A 311 26.48 6.14 23.03
CA THR A 311 26.55 4.98 22.14
C THR A 311 25.63 5.16 20.94
N GLU A 312 26.15 5.03 19.73
CA GLU A 312 25.35 4.91 18.52
C GLU A 312 24.80 3.46 18.42
N VAL A 313 23.47 3.32 18.49
CA VAL A 313 22.79 2.00 18.52
C VAL A 313 22.25 1.62 17.15
N SER A 314 22.07 2.59 16.26
CA SER A 314 21.63 2.34 14.87
C SER A 314 22.09 3.51 13.97
N ARG A 315 22.39 3.20 12.70
CA ARG A 315 22.76 4.19 11.67
C ARG A 315 22.17 3.80 10.34
N VAL A 316 21.75 4.82 9.57
CA VAL A 316 21.34 4.66 8.17
C VAL A 316 21.85 5.84 7.35
N SER A 317 22.20 5.60 6.09
CA SER A 317 22.60 6.66 5.15
C SER A 317 21.85 6.50 3.83
N SER A 318 21.56 7.61 3.17
CA SER A 318 20.94 7.58 1.85
C SER A 318 21.88 6.95 0.82
N HIS A 319 21.36 6.04 -0.01
CA HIS A 319 22.11 5.49 -1.14
C HIS A 319 22.20 6.47 -2.31
N ALA A 320 21.31 7.46 -2.37
CA ALA A 320 21.32 8.54 -3.34
C ALA A 320 21.36 9.91 -2.65
N ALA A 321 22.06 10.87 -3.22
CA ALA A 321 22.10 12.23 -2.71
C ALA A 321 20.93 13.06 -3.27
N VAL A 322 20.52 14.09 -2.52
CA VAL A 322 19.56 15.08 -2.98
C VAL A 322 20.27 16.07 -3.91
N THR A 323 19.71 16.26 -5.10
CA THR A 323 20.22 17.22 -6.10
C THR A 323 19.31 18.43 -6.24
N ALA A 324 19.91 19.59 -6.58
CA ALA A 324 19.16 20.81 -6.92
C ALA A 324 18.65 20.80 -8.36
N THR A 325 19.35 20.11 -9.26
CA THR A 325 19.10 20.12 -10.71
C THR A 325 19.00 18.69 -11.22
N PRO A 326 17.85 18.02 -11.04
CA PRO A 326 17.64 16.68 -11.57
C PRO A 326 17.58 16.70 -13.10
N TYR A 327 18.07 15.65 -13.75
CA TYR A 327 17.89 15.53 -15.21
C TYR A 327 16.42 15.30 -15.57
N ASN A 328 15.77 14.35 -14.92
CA ASN A 328 14.32 14.14 -14.95
C ASN A 328 13.76 14.35 -13.54
N GLN A 329 12.54 14.86 -13.43
CA GLN A 329 11.87 14.91 -12.14
C GLN A 329 11.28 13.51 -11.81
N ASN A 330 11.65 12.99 -10.64
CA ASN A 330 11.05 11.82 -10.02
C ASN A 330 10.84 12.13 -8.54
N LEU A 331 9.57 12.22 -8.13
CA LEU A 331 9.18 12.57 -6.76
C LEU A 331 8.88 11.33 -5.90
N GLU A 332 9.36 10.16 -6.30
CA GLU A 332 9.29 8.94 -5.51
C GLU A 332 10.07 9.09 -4.21
N TYR A 333 9.48 8.65 -3.10
CA TYR A 333 10.19 8.47 -1.84
C TYR A 333 11.01 7.18 -1.89
N LEU A 334 12.31 7.32 -1.71
CA LEU A 334 13.24 6.21 -1.49
C LEU A 334 13.22 5.82 0.00
N VAL A 335 13.56 4.58 0.32
CA VAL A 335 13.61 4.10 1.71
C VAL A 335 14.83 3.23 1.95
N ASP A 336 15.78 3.72 2.74
CA ASP A 336 16.93 2.97 3.20
C ASP A 336 16.73 2.39 4.60
N SER A 337 17.45 1.32 4.92
CA SER A 337 17.37 0.62 6.19
C SER A 337 18.73 0.53 6.87
N SER A 338 18.74 0.68 8.20
CA SER A 338 19.92 0.43 9.04
C SER A 338 20.27 -1.05 9.19
N ARG A 339 19.45 -1.94 8.63
CA ARG A 339 19.65 -3.40 8.69
C ARG A 339 20.66 -3.92 7.67
N ARG A 340 21.18 -3.05 6.82
CA ARG A 340 22.10 -3.39 5.70
C ARG A 340 23.29 -2.49 5.67
#